data_483df7f97df5e963cb292832d604ff2b
#
_entry.id   483df7f97df5e963cb292832d604ff2b
#
_cell.length_a   1.000
_cell.length_b   1.000
_cell.length_c   1.000
_cell.angle_alpha   90.00
_cell.angle_beta   90.00
_cell.angle_gamma   90.00
#
_symmetry.space_group_name_H-M   'P 1'
#
loop_
_entity.id
_entity.type
_entity.pdbx_description
1 polymer ?
#
loop_
_entity_poly.entity_id
_entity_poly.type
_entity_poly.pdbx_seq_one_letter_code
_entity_poly.pdbx_strand_id
1 'polypeptide(L)'
;YASRGLGDVYKRQVYNGAKFDTVTEGPAGAVCAVTGLTQTFPGEGLGYEPDAESPSLQPVLTYTVLPADAGSGDAENVGRDAAQRNTGQHGVDPDNSDDAQEDSGFVARPRFDDLTLHKVITALRELEDENPLLHVVWVERLAEVHVQLMGAVQLEIIQQTLHDRFGLDVSFGPGSILYRETITEPIEGIGHFEPLRHYAEAHILLEPGKPGSGISVASALSENDLDRNWQRLILTHLTEREHLGVLVGAPLTDIKMTLVAGKAHLKHTEGGDFRQATYRAIRQGLMEARAGVSGRPGSPVEERPDTTGQGNCRLLEPWYRFRLEVPADMIGRAMSDVQRMSGTFDSPSTDGGYAVIEGEAPVSEMRDYAMEVNQYAHGHGRFSATFGGYKPCHDAEQVIKIAVYDPESDLDNTPDSVFCAHGAGYPVKWYKVPEFAHLDYATTKSAA
;
A
#
# COMPACT_ATOMS: atom_id res chain seq x y z
N TYR A 1 23.78 10.40 -27.84
CA TYR A 1 23.48 11.76 -27.28
C TYR A 1 24.05 11.98 -25.87
N ALA A 2 24.94 11.11 -25.39
CA ALA A 2 25.55 11.24 -24.05
C ALA A 2 26.73 12.20 -23.97
N SER A 3 26.97 13.05 -24.95
CA SER A 3 28.13 13.97 -24.95
C SER A 3 27.77 15.44 -24.74
N ARG A 4 26.55 15.79 -24.39
CA ARG A 4 26.20 17.18 -24.07
C ARG A 4 26.23 17.41 -22.58
N GLY A 5 27.37 17.93 -22.08
CA GLY A 5 27.43 18.58 -20.79
C GLY A 5 28.14 17.83 -19.66
N LEU A 6 28.81 16.73 -19.94
CA LEU A 6 29.66 16.05 -18.97
C LEU A 6 31.09 16.60 -18.99
N GLY A 7 31.24 17.93 -18.97
CA GLY A 7 32.54 18.55 -18.81
C GLY A 7 32.99 18.45 -17.36
N ASP A 8 34.22 18.10 -17.14
CA ASP A 8 35.11 18.26 -15.97
C ASP A 8 34.61 17.92 -14.54
N VAL A 9 33.33 17.60 -14.32
CA VAL A 9 32.76 17.40 -12.97
C VAL A 9 32.76 15.92 -12.55
N TYR A 10 32.80 15.00 -13.50
CA TYR A 10 32.66 13.58 -13.22
C TYR A 10 34.02 12.90 -13.10
N LYS A 11 34.27 12.32 -11.93
CA LYS A 11 35.45 11.48 -11.68
C LYS A 11 35.01 10.03 -11.72
N ARG A 12 35.75 9.21 -12.47
CA ARG A 12 35.63 7.75 -12.44
C ARG A 12 36.65 7.18 -11.49
N GLN A 13 36.19 6.35 -10.59
CA GLN A 13 37.01 5.74 -9.55
C GLN A 13 36.94 4.22 -9.68
N VAL A 14 38.09 3.56 -9.81
CA VAL A 14 38.18 2.10 -9.76
C VAL A 14 38.65 1.72 -8.38
N TYR A 15 37.91 0.90 -7.69
CA TYR A 15 38.20 0.48 -6.33
C TYR A 15 39.06 -0.78 -6.31
N ASN A 16 40.07 -0.79 -5.43
CA ASN A 16 40.86 -1.94 -5.09
C ASN A 16 40.83 -2.12 -3.56
N GLY A 17 39.83 -2.84 -3.09
CA GLY A 17 39.52 -2.90 -1.66
C GLY A 17 39.07 -1.53 -1.12
N ALA A 18 39.70 -1.05 -0.04
CA ALA A 18 39.37 0.24 0.58
C ALA A 18 40.00 1.46 -0.14
N LYS A 19 40.83 1.24 -1.16
CA LYS A 19 41.49 2.30 -1.92
C LYS A 19 40.89 2.41 -3.32
N PHE A 20 40.97 3.59 -3.91
CA PHE A 20 40.56 3.82 -5.28
C PHE A 20 41.59 4.61 -6.07
N ASP A 21 41.62 4.37 -7.36
CA ASP A 21 42.35 5.15 -8.34
C ASP A 21 41.41 5.94 -9.22
N THR A 22 41.67 7.23 -9.41
CA THR A 22 40.85 8.05 -10.33
C THR A 22 41.33 7.82 -11.75
N VAL A 23 40.44 7.42 -12.64
CA VAL A 23 40.74 7.10 -14.03
C VAL A 23 39.95 8.03 -14.97
N THR A 24 40.53 8.32 -16.13
CA THR A 24 39.88 9.13 -17.18
C THR A 24 38.93 8.31 -18.04
N GLU A 25 39.19 7.01 -18.17
CA GLU A 25 38.41 6.09 -18.99
C GLU A 25 38.21 4.79 -18.24
N GLY A 26 36.98 4.23 -18.27
CA GLY A 26 36.68 2.88 -17.80
C GLY A 26 36.46 1.99 -19.01
N PRO A 27 37.27 0.92 -19.22
CA PRO A 27 37.04 -0.01 -20.31
C PRO A 27 35.73 -0.80 -20.13
N ALA A 28 35.15 -1.26 -21.24
CA ALA A 28 33.96 -2.11 -21.20
C ALA A 28 34.19 -3.34 -20.30
N GLY A 29 33.23 -3.62 -19.42
CA GLY A 29 33.32 -4.69 -18.42
C GLY A 29 34.01 -4.32 -17.11
N ALA A 30 34.58 -3.11 -16.98
CA ALA A 30 35.16 -2.65 -15.72
C ALA A 30 34.05 -2.07 -14.80
N VAL A 31 34.12 -2.41 -13.52
CA VAL A 31 33.30 -1.81 -12.49
C VAL A 31 33.99 -0.56 -11.96
N CYS A 32 33.32 0.58 -12.05
CA CYS A 32 33.82 1.85 -11.54
C CYS A 32 32.72 2.68 -10.91
N ALA A 33 33.07 3.51 -9.92
CA ALA A 33 32.19 4.54 -9.40
C ALA A 33 32.34 5.83 -10.22
N VAL A 34 31.23 6.48 -10.51
CA VAL A 34 31.18 7.78 -11.19
C VAL A 34 30.60 8.79 -10.22
N THR A 35 31.35 9.85 -9.92
CA THR A 35 30.90 10.91 -9.00
C THR A 35 30.31 12.09 -9.76
N GLY A 36 29.38 12.81 -9.13
CA GLY A 36 28.79 14.03 -9.69
C GLY A 36 27.46 13.81 -10.44
N LEU A 37 26.95 12.59 -10.50
CA LEU A 37 25.61 12.29 -11.01
C LEU A 37 24.59 12.60 -9.91
N THR A 38 23.62 13.46 -10.19
CA THR A 38 22.63 13.94 -9.19
C THR A 38 21.21 13.49 -9.45
N GLN A 39 20.95 12.81 -10.58
CA GLN A 39 19.61 12.40 -10.99
C GLN A 39 19.54 10.91 -11.39
N THR A 40 20.57 10.14 -11.06
CA THR A 40 20.61 8.71 -11.34
C THR A 40 19.99 7.91 -10.19
N PHE A 41 19.42 6.77 -10.52
CA PHE A 41 18.87 5.81 -9.54
C PHE A 41 19.47 4.41 -9.77
N PRO A 42 19.45 3.54 -8.76
CA PRO A 42 19.91 2.16 -8.92
C PRO A 42 19.13 1.40 -9.98
N GLY A 43 19.82 0.82 -10.94
CA GLY A 43 19.21 0.10 -12.07
C GLY A 43 19.02 0.95 -13.32
N GLU A 44 19.28 2.25 -13.28
CA GLU A 44 19.26 3.09 -14.48
C GLU A 44 20.36 2.71 -15.47
N GLY A 45 19.98 2.48 -16.73
CA GLY A 45 20.89 2.21 -17.83
C GLY A 45 21.58 3.48 -18.30
N LEU A 46 22.90 3.44 -18.48
CA LEU A 46 23.67 4.57 -18.99
C LEU A 46 24.06 4.36 -20.47
N GLY A 47 23.75 5.33 -21.30
CA GLY A 47 24.12 5.33 -22.72
C GLY A 47 23.22 4.43 -23.57
N TYR A 48 23.72 3.26 -23.99
CA TYR A 48 22.95 2.28 -24.79
C TYR A 48 22.43 1.11 -23.95
N GLU A 49 22.79 1.02 -22.67
CA GLU A 49 22.28 0.00 -21.79
C GLU A 49 20.82 0.31 -21.44
N PRO A 50 19.94 -0.68 -21.53
CA PRO A 50 18.57 -0.53 -21.01
C PRO A 50 18.58 -0.45 -19.48
N ASP A 51 17.54 0.11 -18.92
CA ASP A 51 17.31 0.04 -17.47
C ASP A 51 17.21 -1.42 -17.03
N ALA A 52 17.71 -1.70 -15.83
CA ALA A 52 17.56 -3.02 -15.23
C ALA A 52 16.07 -3.36 -15.04
N GLU A 53 15.73 -4.64 -15.15
CA GLU A 53 14.40 -5.10 -14.80
C GLU A 53 14.11 -4.76 -13.32
N SER A 54 12.85 -4.43 -13.04
CA SER A 54 12.42 -4.18 -11.67
C SER A 54 12.81 -5.34 -10.76
N PRO A 55 13.27 -5.07 -9.52
CA PRO A 55 13.66 -6.14 -8.61
C PRO A 55 12.53 -7.16 -8.44
N SER A 56 12.85 -8.44 -8.55
CA SER A 56 11.88 -9.52 -8.30
C SER A 56 11.48 -9.62 -6.82
N LEU A 57 12.29 -9.03 -5.95
CA LEU A 57 12.02 -8.94 -4.52
C LEU A 57 11.21 -7.67 -4.26
N GLN A 58 10.12 -7.79 -3.52
CA GLN A 58 9.29 -6.65 -3.12
C GLN A 58 9.10 -6.65 -1.60
N PRO A 59 9.05 -5.47 -0.97
CA PRO A 59 8.74 -5.38 0.44
C PRO A 59 7.32 -5.88 0.70
N VAL A 60 7.14 -6.63 1.77
CA VAL A 60 5.86 -7.25 2.18
C VAL A 60 5.45 -6.87 3.60
N LEU A 61 6.37 -6.26 4.35
CA LEU A 61 6.18 -5.83 5.73
C LEU A 61 6.45 -4.33 5.85
N THR A 62 5.69 -3.66 6.69
CA THR A 62 5.93 -2.27 7.08
C THR A 62 6.22 -2.19 8.57
N TYR A 63 7.19 -1.38 8.94
CA TYR A 63 7.60 -1.18 10.33
C TYR A 63 7.59 0.29 10.66
N THR A 64 7.06 0.65 11.83
CA THR A 64 7.13 2.02 12.34
C THR A 64 8.51 2.26 12.92
N VAL A 65 9.13 3.38 12.54
CA VAL A 65 10.41 3.83 13.10
C VAL A 65 10.14 4.60 14.39
N LEU A 66 10.81 4.20 15.47
CA LEU A 66 10.61 4.74 16.82
C LEU A 66 11.95 5.22 17.40
N PRO A 67 11.95 6.15 18.39
CA PRO A 67 13.13 6.47 19.17
C PRO A 67 13.71 5.22 19.87
N ALA A 68 15.04 5.17 20.05
CA ALA A 68 15.72 4.01 20.64
C ALA A 68 15.21 3.63 22.02
N ASP A 69 14.83 4.61 22.84
CA ASP A 69 14.35 4.39 24.23
C ASP A 69 12.96 3.73 24.29
N ALA A 70 12.29 3.58 23.15
CA ALA A 70 10.94 2.99 23.07
C ALA A 70 10.93 1.45 23.09
N GLY A 71 12.06 0.80 22.89
CA GLY A 71 12.16 -0.65 22.62
C GLY A 71 12.26 -1.55 23.86
N SER A 72 12.36 -1.02 25.10
CA SER A 72 12.65 -1.84 26.27
C SER A 72 11.46 -2.08 27.24
N GLY A 73 10.26 -1.55 26.94
CA GLY A 73 9.16 -1.52 27.92
C GLY A 73 8.01 -2.49 27.70
N ASP A 74 7.51 -2.75 26.50
CA ASP A 74 6.15 -3.30 26.35
C ASP A 74 5.89 -4.30 25.21
N ALA A 75 6.91 -4.89 24.60
CA ALA A 75 6.69 -5.86 23.51
C ALA A 75 6.09 -7.22 23.98
N GLU A 76 6.14 -7.52 25.29
CA GLU A 76 5.61 -8.78 25.83
C GLU A 76 4.16 -8.72 26.33
N ASN A 77 3.55 -7.52 26.49
CA ASN A 77 2.23 -7.41 27.11
C ASN A 77 1.06 -7.18 26.15
N VAL A 78 1.28 -6.81 24.91
CA VAL A 78 0.15 -6.53 23.97
C VAL A 78 -0.50 -7.80 23.43
N GLY A 79 0.18 -8.94 23.48
CA GLY A 79 -0.34 -10.23 23.00
C GLY A 79 -1.13 -11.06 24.04
N ARG A 80 -1.05 -10.73 25.34
CA ARG A 80 -1.68 -11.53 26.39
C ARG A 80 -2.99 -11.00 26.96
N ASP A 81 -3.25 -9.70 26.82
CA ASP A 81 -4.47 -9.10 27.38
C ASP A 81 -5.73 -9.24 26.52
N ALA A 82 -5.61 -9.62 25.26
CA ALA A 82 -6.77 -9.89 24.42
C ALA A 82 -7.43 -11.25 24.65
N ALA A 83 -6.73 -12.20 25.27
CA ALA A 83 -7.21 -13.57 25.47
C ALA A 83 -7.81 -13.84 26.87
N GLN A 84 -7.73 -12.91 27.83
CA GLN A 84 -8.15 -13.16 29.21
C GLN A 84 -9.33 -12.34 29.75
N ARG A 85 -10.06 -11.57 28.92
CA ARG A 85 -11.24 -10.80 29.37
C ARG A 85 -12.57 -11.47 29.07
N ASN A 86 -12.66 -12.77 29.13
CA ASN A 86 -13.97 -13.44 29.00
C ASN A 86 -14.16 -14.57 29.99
N THR A 87 -14.06 -14.28 31.30
CA THR A 87 -14.77 -15.07 32.38
C THR A 87 -14.77 -14.27 33.66
N GLY A 88 -15.94 -13.82 34.11
CA GLY A 88 -16.10 -13.23 35.43
C GLY A 88 -17.41 -12.48 35.62
N GLN A 89 -18.50 -13.23 35.84
CA GLN A 89 -19.72 -12.68 36.48
C GLN A 89 -19.36 -12.07 37.82
N HIS A 90 -19.88 -10.85 38.13
CA HIS A 90 -20.57 -10.58 39.41
C HIS A 90 -21.05 -9.13 39.51
N GLY A 91 -22.32 -9.01 39.89
CA GLY A 91 -22.81 -8.11 40.95
C GLY A 91 -23.06 -6.65 40.56
N VAL A 92 -24.31 -6.34 40.27
CA VAL A 92 -24.86 -4.98 40.17
C VAL A 92 -25.07 -4.47 41.62
N ASP A 93 -24.50 -3.30 41.95
CA ASP A 93 -24.97 -2.42 43.01
C ASP A 93 -25.17 -1.01 42.43
N PRO A 94 -26.38 -0.42 42.57
CA PRO A 94 -26.68 0.90 42.04
C PRO A 94 -26.61 1.93 43.19
N ASP A 95 -25.55 2.71 43.25
CA ASP A 95 -25.52 4.08 43.80
C ASP A 95 -24.08 4.53 44.01
N ASN A 96 -23.55 5.24 43.01
CA ASN A 96 -22.67 6.37 43.26
C ASN A 96 -22.45 7.16 41.94
N SER A 97 -23.13 8.27 41.86
CA SER A 97 -22.86 9.32 40.88
C SER A 97 -21.67 10.11 41.39
N ASP A 98 -20.52 9.96 40.82
CA ASP A 98 -19.49 10.99 40.77
C ASP A 98 -18.62 10.81 39.52
N ASP A 99 -18.38 11.95 38.84
CA ASP A 99 -17.64 12.16 37.62
C ASP A 99 -16.38 11.27 37.50
N ALA A 100 -16.47 10.19 36.75
CA ALA A 100 -15.32 9.49 36.22
C ALA A 100 -15.15 9.90 34.75
N GLN A 101 -14.24 10.83 34.51
CA GLN A 101 -13.60 10.96 33.19
C GLN A 101 -13.11 9.57 32.81
N GLU A 102 -13.71 9.00 31.77
CA GLU A 102 -13.17 7.83 31.08
C GLU A 102 -11.82 8.24 30.47
N ASP A 103 -10.76 7.97 31.23
CA ASP A 103 -9.39 7.97 30.73
C ASP A 103 -9.30 6.82 29.71
N SER A 104 -9.53 7.14 28.45
CA SER A 104 -9.26 6.25 27.33
C SER A 104 -7.74 6.04 27.36
N GLY A 105 -7.29 4.92 27.92
CA GLY A 105 -5.89 4.54 28.03
C GLY A 105 -5.22 4.36 26.65
N PHE A 106 -5.10 5.45 25.93
CA PHE A 106 -4.28 5.57 24.74
C PHE A 106 -2.84 5.77 25.26
N VAL A 107 -2.09 4.68 25.37
CA VAL A 107 -0.65 4.78 25.63
C VAL A 107 -0.04 5.54 24.46
N ALA A 108 0.31 6.80 24.68
CA ALA A 108 0.94 7.63 23.66
C ALA A 108 2.24 6.95 23.20
N ARG A 109 2.30 6.55 21.94
CA ARG A 109 3.53 5.98 21.36
C ARG A 109 4.65 7.01 21.48
N PRO A 110 5.87 6.59 21.84
CA PRO A 110 7.01 7.49 21.90
C PRO A 110 7.25 8.12 20.53
N ARG A 111 7.45 9.43 20.51
CA ARG A 111 7.64 10.22 19.28
C ARG A 111 9.01 10.87 19.29
N PHE A 112 9.59 11.04 18.12
CA PHE A 112 10.77 11.88 17.93
C PHE A 112 10.42 13.36 18.18
N ASP A 113 11.39 14.12 18.68
CA ASP A 113 11.33 15.58 18.55
C ASP A 113 11.46 15.99 17.07
N ASP A 114 10.94 17.16 16.70
CA ASP A 114 10.86 17.60 15.31
C ASP A 114 12.22 17.63 14.60
N LEU A 115 13.31 18.00 15.31
CA LEU A 115 14.65 18.05 14.73
C LEU A 115 15.19 16.66 14.46
N THR A 116 15.04 15.73 15.39
CA THR A 116 15.47 14.34 15.25
C THR A 116 14.65 13.65 14.18
N LEU A 117 13.33 13.87 14.15
CA LEU A 117 12.43 13.37 13.11
C LEU A 117 12.90 13.77 11.71
N HIS A 118 13.20 15.05 11.52
CA HIS A 118 13.71 15.53 10.23
C HIS A 118 15.03 14.86 9.83
N LYS A 119 15.95 14.67 10.77
CA LYS A 119 17.21 13.94 10.51
C LYS A 119 16.97 12.48 10.15
N VAL A 120 16.07 11.79 10.87
CA VAL A 120 15.70 10.39 10.60
C VAL A 120 15.09 10.25 9.20
N ILE A 121 14.14 11.12 8.84
CA ILE A 121 13.53 11.10 7.51
C ILE A 121 14.58 11.34 6.42
N THR A 122 15.46 12.32 6.61
CA THR A 122 16.52 12.64 5.63
C THR A 122 17.48 11.47 5.45
N ALA A 123 17.95 10.85 6.55
CA ALA A 123 18.84 9.71 6.51
C ALA A 123 18.17 8.49 5.86
N LEU A 124 16.92 8.20 6.18
CA LEU A 124 16.16 7.10 5.58
C LEU A 124 15.93 7.32 4.07
N ARG A 125 15.66 8.56 3.64
CA ARG A 125 15.54 8.89 2.21
C ARG A 125 16.85 8.69 1.47
N GLU A 126 17.98 9.04 2.07
CA GLU A 126 19.30 8.77 1.48
C GLU A 126 19.56 7.26 1.34
N LEU A 127 19.13 6.46 2.32
CA LEU A 127 19.22 5.00 2.22
C LEU A 127 18.24 4.42 1.18
N GLU A 128 17.07 5.02 1.00
CA GLU A 128 16.11 4.65 -0.05
C GLU A 128 16.69 4.92 -1.44
N ASP A 129 17.38 6.04 -1.64
CA ASP A 129 18.07 6.34 -2.90
C ASP A 129 19.16 5.30 -3.23
N GLU A 130 19.80 4.71 -2.21
CA GLU A 130 20.83 3.67 -2.38
C GLU A 130 20.22 2.26 -2.56
N ASN A 131 19.04 2.02 -1.97
CA ASN A 131 18.38 0.72 -1.96
C ASN A 131 16.91 0.84 -2.39
N PRO A 132 16.59 0.58 -3.66
CA PRO A 132 15.23 0.72 -4.19
C PRO A 132 14.21 -0.24 -3.57
N LEU A 133 14.64 -1.20 -2.73
CA LEU A 133 13.76 -2.10 -1.99
C LEU A 133 13.31 -1.53 -0.64
N LEU A 134 13.92 -0.43 -0.20
CA LEU A 134 13.51 0.31 0.98
C LEU A 134 12.53 1.39 0.56
N HIS A 135 11.30 1.32 1.03
CA HIS A 135 10.31 2.38 0.85
C HIS A 135 10.07 3.11 2.17
N VAL A 136 10.33 4.41 2.16
CA VAL A 136 10.13 5.28 3.32
C VAL A 136 8.83 6.05 3.14
N VAL A 137 7.87 5.82 4.04
CA VAL A 137 6.54 6.43 3.99
C VAL A 137 6.34 7.32 5.21
N TRP A 138 6.11 8.60 5.00
CA TRP A 138 5.65 9.51 6.03
C TRP A 138 4.13 9.46 6.13
N VAL A 139 3.61 9.07 7.30
CA VAL A 139 2.17 9.01 7.58
C VAL A 139 1.77 10.25 8.37
N GLU A 140 1.37 11.32 7.67
CA GLU A 140 1.09 12.64 8.24
C GLU A 140 0.05 12.58 9.36
N ARG A 141 -1.05 11.85 9.17
CA ARG A 141 -2.13 11.70 10.16
C ARG A 141 -1.65 11.14 11.49
N LEU A 142 -0.67 10.23 11.48
CA LEU A 142 -0.11 9.61 12.67
C LEU A 142 1.15 10.31 13.16
N ALA A 143 1.74 11.18 12.35
CA ALA A 143 3.07 11.75 12.53
C ALA A 143 4.13 10.66 12.76
N GLU A 144 4.08 9.59 11.93
CA GLU A 144 4.95 8.42 12.03
C GLU A 144 5.74 8.23 10.73
N VAL A 145 6.98 7.77 10.86
CA VAL A 145 7.80 7.29 9.74
C VAL A 145 7.67 5.77 9.66
N HIS A 146 7.31 5.29 8.50
CA HIS A 146 7.22 3.86 8.23
C HIS A 146 8.29 3.46 7.20
N VAL A 147 8.87 2.28 7.37
CA VAL A 147 9.76 1.66 6.38
C VAL A 147 9.19 0.33 5.93
N GLN A 148 9.23 0.08 4.62
CA GLN A 148 8.74 -1.16 4.04
C GLN A 148 9.93 -2.04 3.69
N LEU A 149 9.90 -3.30 4.13
CA LEU A 149 11.01 -4.22 4.08
C LEU A 149 10.53 -5.65 3.79
N MET A 150 11.47 -6.54 3.51
CA MET A 150 11.20 -7.96 3.32
C MET A 150 11.24 -8.77 4.63
N GLY A 151 11.94 -8.30 5.65
CA GLY A 151 12.07 -9.04 6.90
C GLY A 151 13.01 -8.42 7.94
N ALA A 152 13.07 -9.06 9.11
CA ALA A 152 13.77 -8.56 10.29
C ALA A 152 15.28 -8.34 10.10
N VAL A 153 15.95 -9.14 9.28
CA VAL A 153 17.40 -8.98 9.03
C VAL A 153 17.72 -7.61 8.39
N GLN A 154 16.84 -7.11 7.52
CA GLN A 154 17.02 -5.79 6.94
C GLN A 154 16.88 -4.67 7.98
N LEU A 155 16.01 -4.86 9.00
CA LEU A 155 15.86 -3.90 10.09
C LEU A 155 17.17 -3.72 10.87
N GLU A 156 17.82 -4.82 11.23
CA GLU A 156 19.11 -4.78 11.94
C GLU A 156 20.17 -4.04 11.13
N ILE A 157 20.24 -4.31 9.82
CA ILE A 157 21.18 -3.63 8.91
C ILE A 157 20.88 -2.13 8.85
N ILE A 158 19.60 -1.73 8.72
CA ILE A 158 19.22 -0.32 8.66
C ILE A 158 19.48 0.37 9.99
N GLN A 159 19.15 -0.26 11.10
CA GLN A 159 19.41 0.26 12.45
C GLN A 159 20.89 0.52 12.65
N GLN A 160 21.73 -0.46 12.31
CA GLN A 160 23.18 -0.32 12.43
C GLN A 160 23.72 0.76 11.49
N THR A 161 23.20 0.84 10.26
CA THR A 161 23.62 1.87 9.29
C THR A 161 23.24 3.28 9.75
N LEU A 162 22.02 3.45 10.31
CA LEU A 162 21.58 4.73 10.86
C LEU A 162 22.47 5.16 12.03
N HIS A 163 22.84 4.22 12.91
CA HIS A 163 23.78 4.48 14.01
C HIS A 163 25.17 4.86 13.49
N ASP A 164 25.80 4.01 12.67
CA ASP A 164 27.19 4.13 12.28
C ASP A 164 27.46 5.31 11.33
N ARG A 165 26.51 5.57 10.41
CA ARG A 165 26.69 6.57 9.35
C ARG A 165 26.11 7.93 9.70
N PHE A 166 24.99 7.94 10.40
CA PHE A 166 24.24 9.18 10.68
C PHE A 166 24.21 9.56 12.18
N GLY A 167 24.70 8.68 13.07
CA GLY A 167 24.64 8.89 14.51
C GLY A 167 23.23 8.96 15.07
N LEU A 168 22.30 8.21 14.46
CA LEU A 168 20.88 8.17 14.83
C LEU A 168 20.56 6.81 15.45
N ASP A 169 20.10 6.84 16.72
CA ASP A 169 19.64 5.65 17.42
C ASP A 169 18.12 5.52 17.26
N VAL A 170 17.69 4.47 16.58
CA VAL A 170 16.28 4.16 16.32
C VAL A 170 15.95 2.75 16.77
N SER A 171 14.68 2.51 17.04
CA SER A 171 14.08 1.17 17.18
C SER A 171 12.94 1.00 16.18
N PHE A 172 12.44 -0.21 16.05
CA PHE A 172 11.35 -0.50 15.13
C PHE A 172 10.18 -1.12 15.89
N GLY A 173 8.98 -0.66 15.59
CA GLY A 173 7.74 -1.26 16.05
C GLY A 173 7.51 -2.65 15.45
N PRO A 174 6.46 -3.37 15.87
CA PRO A 174 6.09 -4.66 15.28
C PRO A 174 5.76 -4.50 13.81
N GLY A 175 6.20 -5.45 12.99
CA GLY A 175 5.91 -5.47 11.56
C GLY A 175 4.44 -5.71 11.28
N SER A 176 3.88 -4.94 10.37
CA SER A 176 2.52 -5.08 9.86
C SER A 176 2.54 -5.58 8.41
N ILE A 177 1.50 -6.31 8.02
CA ILE A 177 1.36 -6.80 6.65
C ILE A 177 0.97 -5.65 5.72
N LEU A 178 1.58 -5.59 4.56
CA LEU A 178 1.22 -4.65 3.49
C LEU A 178 0.06 -5.23 2.68
N TYR A 179 -1.16 -4.90 3.08
CA TYR A 179 -2.35 -5.26 2.32
C TYR A 179 -2.51 -4.40 1.07
N ARG A 180 -3.29 -4.91 0.11
CA ARG A 180 -3.79 -4.21 -1.06
C ARG A 180 -5.30 -4.42 -1.18
N GLU A 181 -5.98 -3.58 -1.94
CA GLU A 181 -7.40 -3.73 -2.21
C GLU A 181 -7.66 -3.75 -3.72
N THR A 182 -8.69 -4.50 -4.13
CA THR A 182 -9.15 -4.56 -5.52
C THR A 182 -10.67 -4.74 -5.56
N ILE A 183 -11.21 -4.84 -6.77
CA ILE A 183 -12.64 -5.11 -7.01
C ILE A 183 -12.80 -6.39 -7.83
N THR A 184 -13.97 -7.02 -7.74
CA THR A 184 -14.30 -8.25 -8.50
C THR A 184 -15.26 -8.01 -9.65
N GLU A 185 -16.01 -6.91 -9.62
CA GLU A 185 -17.00 -6.55 -10.61
C GLU A 185 -16.78 -5.11 -11.08
N PRO A 186 -17.06 -4.79 -12.35
CA PRO A 186 -17.00 -3.43 -12.85
C PRO A 186 -17.99 -2.51 -12.16
N ILE A 187 -17.59 -1.27 -11.91
CA ILE A 187 -18.45 -0.21 -11.37
C ILE A 187 -18.09 1.15 -11.96
N GLU A 188 -19.07 1.96 -12.33
CA GLU A 188 -18.87 3.34 -12.75
C GLU A 188 -19.05 4.28 -11.57
N GLY A 189 -17.96 4.90 -11.10
CA GLY A 189 -17.99 5.87 -10.03
C GLY A 189 -18.17 7.31 -10.57
N ILE A 190 -18.94 8.11 -9.85
CA ILE A 190 -19.25 9.50 -10.18
C ILE A 190 -18.62 10.43 -9.16
N GLY A 191 -17.89 11.43 -9.64
CA GLY A 191 -17.36 12.51 -8.83
C GLY A 191 -17.79 13.87 -9.37
N HIS A 192 -18.41 14.66 -8.49
CA HIS A 192 -18.85 16.01 -8.79
C HIS A 192 -18.24 17.01 -7.81
N PHE A 193 -17.76 18.13 -8.33
CA PHE A 193 -17.18 19.19 -7.51
C PHE A 193 -17.64 20.55 -8.04
N GLU A 194 -18.59 21.16 -7.34
CA GLU A 194 -19.23 22.42 -7.71
C GLU A 194 -19.41 23.35 -6.50
N PRO A 195 -18.35 23.75 -5.79
CA PRO A 195 -18.43 24.88 -4.87
C PRO A 195 -18.56 26.18 -5.67
N LEU A 196 -18.91 27.29 -5.00
CA LEU A 196 -19.15 28.57 -5.65
C LEU A 196 -18.05 28.95 -6.65
N ARG A 197 -18.40 29.15 -7.93
CA ARG A 197 -17.53 29.47 -9.06
C ARG A 197 -16.55 28.36 -9.49
N HIS A 198 -16.79 27.13 -9.09
CA HIS A 198 -16.08 25.96 -9.56
C HIS A 198 -17.04 24.96 -10.18
N TYR A 199 -16.57 24.12 -11.08
CA TYR A 199 -17.39 23.08 -11.68
C TYR A 199 -16.52 22.00 -12.33
N ALA A 200 -16.67 20.78 -11.91
CA ALA A 200 -16.16 19.61 -12.63
C ALA A 200 -17.00 18.38 -12.31
N GLU A 201 -17.28 17.57 -13.32
CA GLU A 201 -17.86 16.24 -13.15
C GLU A 201 -17.03 15.25 -13.96
N ALA A 202 -16.69 14.13 -13.34
CA ALA A 202 -15.96 13.04 -13.96
C ALA A 202 -16.55 11.69 -13.55
N HIS A 203 -16.76 10.82 -14.55
CA HIS A 203 -17.17 9.45 -14.33
C HIS A 203 -16.02 8.51 -14.69
N ILE A 204 -15.66 7.65 -13.76
CA ILE A 204 -14.57 6.70 -13.91
C ILE A 204 -15.11 5.28 -13.82
N LEU A 205 -15.01 4.54 -14.91
CA LEU A 205 -15.29 3.10 -14.91
C LEU A 205 -14.10 2.37 -14.30
N LEU A 206 -14.33 1.70 -13.19
CA LEU A 206 -13.38 0.82 -12.51
C LEU A 206 -13.66 -0.61 -12.95
N GLU A 207 -12.69 -1.27 -13.56
CA GLU A 207 -12.79 -2.65 -14.04
C GLU A 207 -11.74 -3.50 -13.35
N PRO A 208 -12.06 -4.74 -12.90
CA PRO A 208 -11.08 -5.63 -12.32
C PRO A 208 -10.00 -5.98 -13.35
N GLY A 209 -8.74 -5.85 -12.95
CA GLY A 209 -7.56 -6.24 -13.71
C GLY A 209 -7.15 -7.69 -13.46
N LYS A 210 -6.13 -8.15 -14.19
CA LYS A 210 -5.51 -9.44 -13.90
C LYS A 210 -4.65 -9.34 -12.64
N PRO A 211 -4.54 -10.39 -11.83
CA PRO A 211 -3.62 -10.40 -10.69
C PRO A 211 -2.20 -9.98 -11.10
N GLY A 212 -1.64 -9.02 -10.36
CA GLY A 212 -0.31 -8.47 -10.63
C GLY A 212 -0.25 -7.43 -11.77
N SER A 213 -1.39 -7.01 -12.34
CA SER A 213 -1.40 -5.99 -13.41
C SER A 213 -1.27 -4.55 -12.91
N GLY A 214 -1.40 -4.34 -11.60
CA GLY A 214 -1.34 -3.00 -11.00
C GLY A 214 -2.49 -2.09 -11.47
N ILE A 215 -2.22 -0.80 -11.57
CA ILE A 215 -3.19 0.19 -12.05
C ILE A 215 -2.91 0.53 -13.51
N SER A 216 -3.95 0.48 -14.33
CA SER A 216 -3.92 0.97 -15.71
C SER A 216 -5.01 2.02 -15.93
N VAL A 217 -4.71 3.03 -16.78
CA VAL A 217 -5.61 4.16 -16.99
C VAL A 217 -5.87 4.37 -18.49
N ALA A 218 -7.09 4.77 -18.82
CA ALA A 218 -7.48 5.06 -20.21
C ALA A 218 -8.57 6.15 -20.25
N SER A 219 -8.79 6.74 -21.43
CA SER A 219 -9.97 7.56 -21.74
C SER A 219 -10.73 6.93 -22.90
N ALA A 220 -12.04 6.83 -22.74
CA ALA A 220 -12.97 6.42 -23.79
C ALA A 220 -13.69 7.62 -24.44
N LEU A 221 -13.40 8.85 -24.02
CA LEU A 221 -14.07 10.05 -24.50
C LEU A 221 -13.46 10.57 -25.81
N SER A 222 -14.32 11.10 -26.66
CA SER A 222 -13.90 11.92 -27.80
C SER A 222 -13.57 13.36 -27.34
N GLU A 223 -12.82 14.09 -28.16
CA GLU A 223 -12.52 15.52 -27.92
C GLU A 223 -13.79 16.40 -27.97
N ASN A 224 -14.86 15.92 -28.60
CA ASN A 224 -16.15 16.63 -28.63
C ASN A 224 -16.93 16.50 -27.30
N ASP A 225 -16.70 15.42 -26.54
CA ASP A 225 -17.37 15.19 -25.26
C ASP A 225 -16.67 15.95 -24.13
N LEU A 226 -15.32 15.94 -24.14
CA LEU A 226 -14.50 16.68 -23.20
C LEU A 226 -13.17 17.06 -23.86
N ASP A 227 -12.76 18.33 -23.74
CA ASP A 227 -11.49 18.82 -24.30
C ASP A 227 -10.31 17.94 -23.88
N ARG A 228 -9.39 17.72 -24.83
CA ARG A 228 -8.23 16.82 -24.66
C ARG A 228 -7.33 17.20 -23.48
N ASN A 229 -7.22 18.48 -23.15
CA ASN A 229 -6.39 18.90 -22.01
C ASN A 229 -7.01 18.47 -20.69
N TRP A 230 -8.34 18.57 -20.56
CA TRP A 230 -9.06 18.06 -19.40
C TRP A 230 -8.96 16.55 -19.28
N GLN A 231 -9.09 15.81 -20.38
CA GLN A 231 -8.90 14.37 -20.36
C GLN A 231 -7.50 13.99 -19.87
N ARG A 232 -6.44 14.62 -20.40
CA ARG A 232 -5.05 14.38 -19.97
C ARG A 232 -4.86 14.69 -18.48
N LEU A 233 -5.45 15.79 -18.02
CA LEU A 233 -5.35 16.18 -16.60
C LEU A 233 -6.02 15.15 -15.70
N ILE A 234 -7.20 14.63 -16.06
CA ILE A 234 -7.87 13.56 -15.32
C ILE A 234 -7.00 12.30 -15.30
N LEU A 235 -6.42 11.89 -16.43
CA LEU A 235 -5.52 10.73 -16.50
C LEU A 235 -4.29 10.93 -15.59
N THR A 236 -3.75 12.16 -15.51
CA THR A 236 -2.68 12.49 -14.56
C THR A 236 -3.16 12.28 -13.12
N HIS A 237 -4.36 12.77 -12.77
CA HIS A 237 -4.92 12.62 -11.42
C HIS A 237 -5.20 11.16 -11.04
N LEU A 238 -5.44 10.28 -12.01
CA LEU A 238 -5.58 8.84 -11.77
C LEU A 238 -4.26 8.15 -11.40
N THR A 239 -3.11 8.77 -11.71
CA THR A 239 -1.78 8.15 -11.52
C THR A 239 -0.84 8.95 -10.62
N GLU A 240 -1.15 10.20 -10.26
CA GLU A 240 -0.25 11.08 -9.51
C GLU A 240 -0.07 10.66 -8.04
N ARG A 241 -0.93 9.79 -7.54
CA ARG A 241 -0.84 9.24 -6.18
C ARG A 241 -1.39 7.82 -6.12
N GLU A 242 -1.06 7.09 -5.06
CA GLU A 242 -1.76 5.85 -4.72
C GLU A 242 -3.18 6.15 -4.24
N HIS A 243 -4.19 5.55 -4.88
CA HIS A 243 -5.57 5.61 -4.43
C HIS A 243 -5.84 4.52 -3.40
N LEU A 244 -6.48 4.88 -2.30
CA LEU A 244 -6.79 3.96 -1.21
C LEU A 244 -8.14 3.27 -1.43
N GLY A 245 -8.21 2.01 -1.01
CA GLY A 245 -9.46 1.25 -0.97
C GLY A 245 -10.35 1.64 0.21
N VAL A 246 -11.47 0.97 0.35
CA VAL A 246 -12.54 1.29 1.31
C VAL A 246 -12.75 0.22 2.39
N LEU A 247 -11.96 -0.86 2.37
CA LEU A 247 -12.04 -1.92 3.38
C LEU A 247 -11.16 -1.63 4.60
N VAL A 248 -9.88 -1.40 4.37
CA VAL A 248 -8.88 -1.10 5.40
C VAL A 248 -8.06 0.16 5.09
N GLY A 249 -8.35 0.83 3.97
CA GLY A 249 -7.58 1.97 3.49
C GLY A 249 -6.24 1.57 2.86
N ALA A 250 -6.09 0.32 2.41
CA ALA A 250 -4.90 -0.14 1.71
C ALA A 250 -4.88 0.37 0.27
N PRO A 251 -3.69 0.55 -0.35
CA PRO A 251 -3.59 0.99 -1.72
C PRO A 251 -4.27 0.03 -2.70
N LEU A 252 -4.89 0.59 -3.74
CA LEU A 252 -5.54 -0.19 -4.81
C LEU A 252 -4.51 -0.87 -5.70
N THR A 253 -4.87 -2.05 -6.22
CA THR A 253 -4.12 -2.77 -7.25
C THR A 253 -5.06 -3.55 -8.17
N ASP A 254 -4.55 -3.94 -9.33
CA ASP A 254 -5.25 -4.79 -10.30
C ASP A 254 -6.60 -4.19 -10.73
N ILE A 255 -6.59 -2.90 -11.06
CA ILE A 255 -7.77 -2.15 -11.51
C ILE A 255 -7.40 -1.37 -12.76
N LYS A 256 -8.28 -1.47 -13.78
CA LYS A 256 -8.27 -0.57 -14.91
C LYS A 256 -9.26 0.56 -14.66
N MET A 257 -8.79 1.80 -14.71
CA MET A 257 -9.59 3.01 -14.53
C MET A 257 -9.78 3.70 -15.88
N THR A 258 -11.01 3.78 -16.36
CA THR A 258 -11.33 4.38 -17.66
C THR A 258 -12.21 5.62 -17.47
N LEU A 259 -11.77 6.77 -17.95
CA LEU A 259 -12.60 7.97 -18.04
C LEU A 259 -13.69 7.74 -19.09
N VAL A 260 -14.96 7.69 -18.66
CA VAL A 260 -16.11 7.35 -19.54
C VAL A 260 -17.10 8.50 -19.72
N ALA A 261 -17.17 9.46 -18.81
CA ALA A 261 -17.91 10.70 -18.98
C ALA A 261 -17.19 11.83 -18.23
N GLY A 262 -17.39 13.07 -18.67
CA GLY A 262 -16.82 14.24 -18.01
C GLY A 262 -17.40 15.52 -18.55
N LYS A 263 -17.54 16.53 -17.67
CA LYS A 263 -18.11 17.81 -18.03
C LYS A 263 -17.34 18.94 -17.36
N ALA A 264 -16.99 19.94 -18.17
CA ALA A 264 -16.37 21.17 -17.76
C ALA A 264 -17.31 22.34 -18.02
N HIS A 265 -17.13 23.44 -17.28
CA HIS A 265 -17.82 24.70 -17.53
C HIS A 265 -16.81 25.78 -17.98
N LEU A 266 -17.06 26.43 -19.11
CA LEU A 266 -16.13 27.37 -19.74
C LEU A 266 -15.59 28.49 -18.83
N LYS A 267 -16.35 28.89 -17.81
CA LYS A 267 -15.98 30.02 -16.91
C LYS A 267 -15.64 29.60 -15.50
N HIS A 268 -15.94 28.35 -15.14
CA HIS A 268 -15.90 27.91 -13.75
C HIS A 268 -15.06 26.66 -13.53
N THR A 269 -14.47 26.06 -14.57
CA THR A 269 -13.61 24.90 -14.40
C THR A 269 -12.14 25.32 -14.33
N GLU A 270 -11.51 24.99 -13.24
CA GLU A 270 -10.06 25.10 -13.03
C GLU A 270 -9.42 23.70 -12.89
N GLY A 271 -8.09 23.61 -13.04
CA GLY A 271 -7.39 22.32 -13.00
C GLY A 271 -7.61 21.54 -11.71
N GLY A 272 -7.66 22.22 -10.57
CA GLY A 272 -7.91 21.62 -9.27
C GLY A 272 -9.29 21.00 -9.11
N ASP A 273 -10.29 21.43 -9.89
CA ASP A 273 -11.66 20.93 -9.82
C ASP A 273 -11.73 19.49 -10.31
N PHE A 274 -11.06 19.19 -11.42
CA PHE A 274 -10.98 17.83 -11.93
C PHE A 274 -10.20 16.89 -11.01
N ARG A 275 -9.20 17.39 -10.27
CA ARG A 275 -8.56 16.59 -9.23
C ARG A 275 -9.57 16.16 -8.17
N GLN A 276 -10.37 17.11 -7.70
CA GLN A 276 -11.40 16.85 -6.70
C GLN A 276 -12.49 15.90 -7.23
N ALA A 277 -12.97 16.12 -8.46
CA ALA A 277 -13.98 15.25 -9.07
C ALA A 277 -13.43 13.83 -9.31
N THR A 278 -12.21 13.69 -9.82
CA THR A 278 -11.60 12.38 -10.10
C THR A 278 -11.43 11.54 -8.84
N TYR A 279 -10.90 12.14 -7.75
CA TYR A 279 -10.71 11.41 -6.49
C TYR A 279 -12.04 10.96 -5.88
N ARG A 280 -13.07 11.81 -5.94
CA ARG A 280 -14.42 11.46 -5.50
C ARG A 280 -15.04 10.37 -6.34
N ALA A 281 -14.84 10.39 -7.67
CA ALA A 281 -15.35 9.35 -8.55
C ALA A 281 -14.82 7.97 -8.19
N ILE A 282 -13.51 7.85 -7.96
CA ILE A 282 -12.90 6.58 -7.53
C ILE A 282 -13.50 6.12 -6.20
N ARG A 283 -13.52 7.00 -5.21
CA ARG A 283 -14.00 6.65 -3.86
C ARG A 283 -15.49 6.30 -3.84
N GLN A 284 -16.30 7.07 -4.56
CA GLN A 284 -17.75 6.83 -4.68
C GLN A 284 -18.01 5.45 -5.32
N GLY A 285 -17.34 5.13 -6.44
CA GLY A 285 -17.47 3.83 -7.09
C GLY A 285 -17.03 2.67 -6.19
N LEU A 286 -15.96 2.83 -5.41
CA LEU A 286 -15.54 1.82 -4.44
C LEU A 286 -16.54 1.63 -3.30
N MET A 287 -17.20 2.70 -2.83
CA MET A 287 -18.25 2.59 -1.82
C MET A 287 -19.45 1.83 -2.34
N GLU A 288 -19.86 2.08 -3.59
CA GLU A 288 -20.92 1.30 -4.23
C GLU A 288 -20.52 -0.17 -4.44
N ALA A 289 -19.29 -0.43 -4.87
CA ALA A 289 -18.77 -1.80 -4.96
C ALA A 289 -18.80 -2.51 -3.61
N ARG A 290 -18.41 -1.83 -2.52
CA ARG A 290 -18.50 -2.37 -1.15
C ARG A 290 -19.93 -2.66 -0.72
N ALA A 291 -20.90 -1.87 -1.19
CA ALA A 291 -22.32 -2.11 -0.97
C ALA A 291 -22.90 -3.24 -1.87
N GLY A 292 -22.07 -3.91 -2.65
CA GLY A 292 -22.47 -5.01 -3.52
C GLY A 292 -23.08 -4.57 -4.85
N VAL A 293 -22.99 -3.28 -5.19
CA VAL A 293 -23.43 -2.77 -6.49
C VAL A 293 -22.42 -3.14 -7.56
N SER A 294 -22.88 -3.55 -8.74
CA SER A 294 -22.07 -3.84 -9.92
C SER A 294 -22.68 -3.21 -11.17
N GLY A 295 -21.81 -2.76 -12.08
CA GLY A 295 -22.16 -2.20 -13.38
C GLY A 295 -22.87 -0.86 -13.30
N ARG A 296 -24.16 -0.85 -13.09
CA ARG A 296 -24.98 0.35 -12.86
C ARG A 296 -25.44 0.40 -11.41
N PRO A 297 -25.24 1.52 -10.72
CA PRO A 297 -26.09 1.81 -9.58
C PRO A 297 -27.53 1.81 -10.06
N GLY A 298 -28.33 0.96 -9.45
CA GLY A 298 -29.74 0.86 -9.75
C GLY A 298 -30.51 2.09 -9.31
N SER A 299 -31.84 1.96 -9.19
CA SER A 299 -32.79 2.97 -8.75
C SER A 299 -32.30 3.76 -7.52
N PRO A 300 -32.79 5.00 -7.34
CA PRO A 300 -32.48 5.84 -6.20
C PRO A 300 -32.48 5.06 -4.88
N VAL A 301 -31.39 5.16 -4.12
CA VAL A 301 -31.29 4.50 -2.83
C VAL A 301 -31.82 5.46 -1.76
N GLU A 302 -33.01 5.21 -1.25
CA GLU A 302 -33.62 6.07 -0.23
C GLU A 302 -32.89 5.98 1.11
N GLU A 303 -32.33 4.82 1.42
CA GLU A 303 -31.57 4.54 2.67
C GLU A 303 -30.09 4.30 2.38
N ARG A 304 -29.23 4.56 3.38
CA ARG A 304 -27.81 4.27 3.31
C ARG A 304 -27.60 2.77 3.08
N PRO A 305 -26.87 2.37 2.02
CA PRO A 305 -26.58 0.95 1.79
C PRO A 305 -25.73 0.33 2.89
N ASP A 306 -25.87 -0.99 3.07
CA ASP A 306 -25.01 -1.74 3.98
C ASP A 306 -23.59 -1.87 3.40
N THR A 307 -22.61 -1.38 4.15
CA THR A 307 -21.18 -1.43 3.83
C THR A 307 -20.38 -2.18 4.92
N THR A 308 -21.02 -3.03 5.71
CA THR A 308 -20.35 -3.78 6.78
C THR A 308 -19.44 -4.90 6.25
N GLY A 309 -19.78 -5.46 5.08
CA GLY A 309 -19.00 -6.50 4.41
C GLY A 309 -17.97 -5.97 3.40
N GLN A 310 -17.46 -6.89 2.58
CA GLN A 310 -16.59 -6.57 1.45
C GLN A 310 -17.36 -6.22 0.17
N GLY A 311 -18.60 -6.69 0.01
CA GLY A 311 -19.35 -6.56 -1.23
C GLY A 311 -18.57 -7.10 -2.43
N ASN A 312 -18.39 -6.25 -3.45
CA ASN A 312 -17.55 -6.53 -4.64
C ASN A 312 -16.11 -6.01 -4.49
N CYS A 313 -15.71 -5.48 -3.34
CA CYS A 313 -14.32 -5.22 -3.00
C CYS A 313 -13.65 -6.49 -2.48
N ARG A 314 -12.32 -6.59 -2.61
CA ARG A 314 -11.53 -7.70 -2.06
C ARG A 314 -10.28 -7.16 -1.42
N LEU A 315 -10.03 -7.64 -0.19
CA LEU A 315 -8.76 -7.46 0.49
C LEU A 315 -7.75 -8.48 -0.04
N LEU A 316 -6.57 -8.03 -0.38
CA LEU A 316 -5.46 -8.85 -0.84
C LEU A 316 -4.32 -8.78 0.17
N GLU A 317 -3.69 -9.92 0.40
CA GLU A 317 -2.49 -10.04 1.21
C GLU A 317 -1.31 -10.57 0.38
N PRO A 318 -0.05 -10.23 0.77
CA PRO A 318 1.12 -10.77 0.12
C PRO A 318 1.30 -12.24 0.47
N TRP A 319 1.73 -13.03 -0.50
CA TRP A 319 2.04 -14.44 -0.36
C TRP A 319 3.51 -14.70 -0.62
N TYR A 320 4.10 -15.65 0.11
CA TYR A 320 5.40 -16.24 -0.21
C TYR A 320 5.21 -17.43 -1.15
N ARG A 321 6.14 -17.54 -2.09
CA ARG A 321 6.50 -18.82 -2.72
C ARG A 321 7.70 -19.35 -1.94
N PHE A 322 7.56 -20.49 -1.31
CA PHE A 322 8.58 -21.04 -0.43
C PHE A 322 9.14 -22.37 -0.94
N ARG A 323 10.36 -22.66 -0.51
CA ARG A 323 11.03 -23.95 -0.59
C ARG A 323 11.56 -24.29 0.80
N LEU A 324 11.11 -25.44 1.30
CA LEU A 324 11.42 -25.96 2.62
C LEU A 324 12.13 -27.32 2.47
N GLU A 325 13.32 -27.44 3.05
CA GLU A 325 14.08 -28.68 3.12
C GLU A 325 14.20 -29.10 4.58
N VAL A 326 13.74 -30.30 4.91
CA VAL A 326 13.78 -30.84 6.27
C VAL A 326 14.20 -32.32 6.25
N PRO A 327 14.77 -32.86 7.35
CA PRO A 327 15.00 -34.30 7.47
C PRO A 327 13.72 -35.09 7.15
N ALA A 328 13.84 -36.24 6.47
CA ALA A 328 12.70 -37.00 5.94
C ALA A 328 11.71 -37.44 7.03
N ASP A 329 12.16 -37.63 8.26
CA ASP A 329 11.34 -37.95 9.42
C ASP A 329 10.50 -36.77 9.92
N MET A 330 10.83 -35.53 9.53
CA MET A 330 10.09 -34.30 9.89
C MET A 330 9.07 -33.85 8.84
N ILE A 331 8.95 -34.57 7.72
CA ILE A 331 8.05 -34.19 6.61
C ILE A 331 6.59 -34.05 7.05
N GLY A 332 6.10 -34.95 7.92
CA GLY A 332 4.71 -34.88 8.39
C GLY A 332 4.40 -33.64 9.20
N ARG A 333 5.35 -33.19 10.02
CA ARG A 333 5.24 -31.93 10.76
C ARG A 333 5.25 -30.74 9.83
N ALA A 334 6.22 -30.68 8.92
CA ALA A 334 6.35 -29.59 7.96
C ALA A 334 5.08 -29.41 7.10
N MET A 335 4.51 -30.51 6.60
CA MET A 335 3.24 -30.48 5.84
C MET A 335 2.08 -29.97 6.71
N SER A 336 1.98 -30.42 7.96
CA SER A 336 0.93 -29.98 8.89
C SER A 336 1.07 -28.51 9.24
N ASP A 337 2.29 -28.02 9.43
CA ASP A 337 2.57 -26.62 9.72
C ASP A 337 2.16 -25.73 8.52
N VAL A 338 2.54 -26.09 7.29
CA VAL A 338 2.13 -25.34 6.09
C VAL A 338 0.60 -25.29 5.96
N GLN A 339 -0.11 -26.40 6.22
CA GLN A 339 -1.58 -26.42 6.18
C GLN A 339 -2.18 -25.52 7.28
N ARG A 340 -1.64 -25.58 8.50
CA ARG A 340 -2.06 -24.71 9.61
C ARG A 340 -1.88 -23.24 9.29
N MET A 341 -0.83 -22.88 8.55
CA MET A 341 -0.52 -21.54 8.06
C MET A 341 -1.31 -21.15 6.79
N SER A 342 -2.41 -21.83 6.49
CA SER A 342 -3.25 -21.59 5.31
C SER A 342 -2.50 -21.68 3.97
N GLY A 343 -1.34 -22.36 3.97
CA GLY A 343 -0.53 -22.58 2.79
C GLY A 343 -0.94 -23.77 1.97
N THR A 344 -0.46 -23.81 0.75
CA THR A 344 -0.58 -24.93 -0.20
C THR A 344 0.80 -25.40 -0.61
N PHE A 345 0.95 -26.67 -0.95
CA PHE A 345 2.23 -27.21 -1.41
C PHE A 345 2.04 -28.29 -2.45
N ASP A 346 3.03 -28.46 -3.29
CA ASP A 346 3.13 -29.54 -4.27
C ASP A 346 3.51 -30.86 -3.60
N SER A 347 3.43 -31.98 -4.35
CA SER A 347 3.85 -33.27 -3.83
C SER A 347 5.30 -33.21 -3.38
N PRO A 348 5.61 -33.51 -2.11
CA PRO A 348 6.97 -33.50 -1.61
C PRO A 348 7.89 -34.44 -2.37
N SER A 349 9.13 -34.03 -2.58
CA SER A 349 10.19 -34.90 -3.11
C SER A 349 11.18 -35.25 -2.01
N THR A 350 11.86 -36.39 -2.14
CA THR A 350 12.90 -36.83 -1.20
C THR A 350 14.23 -36.96 -1.94
N ASP A 351 15.26 -36.32 -1.39
CA ASP A 351 16.63 -36.41 -1.91
C ASP A 351 17.62 -36.52 -0.74
N GLY A 352 18.53 -37.52 -0.79
CA GLY A 352 19.63 -37.69 0.14
C GLY A 352 19.25 -37.74 1.63
N GLY A 353 18.04 -38.21 1.98
CA GLY A 353 17.54 -38.26 3.37
C GLY A 353 16.82 -37.00 3.83
N TYR A 354 16.65 -36.04 2.95
CA TYR A 354 15.86 -34.83 3.15
C TYR A 354 14.56 -34.87 2.33
N ALA A 355 13.53 -34.28 2.87
CA ALA A 355 12.29 -33.98 2.16
C ALA A 355 12.28 -32.52 1.71
N VAL A 356 11.90 -32.28 0.48
CA VAL A 356 11.75 -30.95 -0.11
C VAL A 356 10.27 -30.70 -0.36
N ILE A 357 9.76 -29.62 0.18
CA ILE A 357 8.39 -29.14 0.06
C ILE A 357 8.43 -27.76 -0.59
N GLU A 358 7.80 -27.61 -1.73
CA GLU A 358 7.64 -26.34 -2.43
C GLU A 358 6.16 -25.96 -2.43
N GLY A 359 5.87 -24.67 -2.25
CA GLY A 359 4.50 -24.23 -2.16
C GLY A 359 4.36 -22.72 -1.97
N GLU A 360 3.17 -22.33 -1.57
CA GLU A 360 2.82 -20.94 -1.35
C GLU A 360 2.03 -20.80 -0.04
N ALA A 361 2.28 -19.69 0.69
CA ALA A 361 1.55 -19.40 1.93
C ALA A 361 1.48 -17.88 2.19
N PRO A 362 0.49 -17.42 2.98
CA PRO A 362 0.41 -16.03 3.39
C PRO A 362 1.66 -15.58 4.17
N VAL A 363 2.13 -14.37 3.89
CA VAL A 363 3.26 -13.77 4.63
C VAL A 363 2.91 -13.60 6.10
N SER A 364 1.66 -13.24 6.40
CA SER A 364 1.14 -13.08 7.77
C SER A 364 1.42 -14.27 8.67
N GLU A 365 1.30 -15.48 8.11
CA GLU A 365 1.44 -16.73 8.84
C GLU A 365 2.88 -17.30 8.79
N MET A 366 3.63 -17.00 7.73
CA MET A 366 4.90 -17.71 7.44
C MET A 366 6.15 -16.85 7.71
N ARG A 367 6.01 -15.56 8.01
CA ARG A 367 7.16 -14.64 8.13
C ARG A 367 8.24 -15.08 9.12
N ASP A 368 7.85 -15.73 10.21
CA ASP A 368 8.76 -16.17 11.30
C ASP A 368 9.04 -17.67 11.27
N TYR A 369 8.49 -18.40 10.29
CA TYR A 369 8.59 -19.86 10.20
C TYR A 369 10.01 -20.40 10.04
N ALA A 370 10.92 -19.62 9.47
CA ALA A 370 12.34 -20.00 9.37
C ALA A 370 12.96 -20.34 10.73
N MET A 371 12.59 -19.61 11.79
CA MET A 371 13.07 -19.89 13.15
C MET A 371 12.48 -21.18 13.70
N GLU A 372 11.19 -21.44 13.48
CA GLU A 372 10.53 -22.67 13.89
C GLU A 372 11.15 -23.89 13.19
N VAL A 373 11.40 -23.78 11.86
CA VAL A 373 12.07 -24.82 11.07
C VAL A 373 13.44 -25.16 11.63
N ASN A 374 14.24 -24.13 11.92
CA ASN A 374 15.58 -24.33 12.49
C ASN A 374 15.52 -25.03 13.86
N GLN A 375 14.54 -24.68 14.67
CA GLN A 375 14.35 -25.27 16.01
C GLN A 375 13.97 -26.75 15.94
N TYR A 376 12.89 -27.13 15.20
CA TYR A 376 12.43 -28.52 15.20
C TYR A 376 13.29 -29.45 14.32
N ALA A 377 13.97 -28.90 13.33
CA ALA A 377 14.92 -29.65 12.51
C ALA A 377 16.35 -29.66 13.10
N HIS A 378 16.52 -29.18 14.34
CA HIS A 378 17.80 -29.14 15.05
C HIS A 378 18.95 -28.53 14.24
N GLY A 379 18.66 -27.46 13.49
CA GLY A 379 19.64 -26.80 12.62
C GLY A 379 19.87 -27.47 11.26
N HIS A 380 19.18 -28.56 10.95
CA HIS A 380 19.28 -29.29 9.68
C HIS A 380 18.19 -28.90 8.67
N GLY A 381 17.25 -27.99 9.05
CA GLY A 381 16.23 -27.46 8.16
C GLY A 381 16.73 -26.26 7.36
N ARG A 382 16.24 -26.11 6.14
CA ARG A 382 16.47 -24.91 5.32
C ARG A 382 15.11 -24.39 4.85
N PHE A 383 14.92 -23.10 5.02
CA PHE A 383 13.73 -22.41 4.53
C PHE A 383 14.17 -21.24 3.66
N SER A 384 13.60 -21.15 2.48
CA SER A 384 13.74 -19.98 1.60
C SER A 384 12.37 -19.56 1.09
N ALA A 385 12.15 -18.26 1.03
CA ALA A 385 10.89 -17.69 0.56
C ALA A 385 11.18 -16.49 -0.34
N THR A 386 10.35 -16.36 -1.37
CA THR A 386 10.34 -15.20 -2.27
C THR A 386 8.92 -14.68 -2.38
N PHE A 387 8.77 -13.40 -2.73
CA PHE A 387 7.44 -12.83 -2.95
C PHE A 387 6.72 -13.56 -4.10
N GLY A 388 5.55 -14.11 -3.80
CA GLY A 388 4.72 -14.89 -4.73
C GLY A 388 3.55 -14.09 -5.33
N GLY A 389 3.43 -12.79 -5.03
CA GLY A 389 2.33 -11.94 -5.47
C GLY A 389 1.29 -11.70 -4.38
N TYR A 390 0.25 -10.97 -4.76
CA TYR A 390 -0.91 -10.71 -3.90
C TYR A 390 -2.04 -11.68 -4.23
N LYS A 391 -2.70 -12.22 -3.19
CA LYS A 391 -3.86 -13.11 -3.32
C LYS A 391 -4.96 -12.66 -2.36
N PRO A 392 -6.21 -13.12 -2.54
CA PRO A 392 -7.28 -12.84 -1.59
C PRO A 392 -6.86 -13.18 -0.17
N CYS A 393 -7.10 -12.25 0.76
CA CYS A 393 -6.74 -12.42 2.16
C CYS A 393 -7.55 -13.57 2.77
N HIS A 394 -6.87 -14.52 3.42
CA HIS A 394 -7.49 -15.73 3.94
C HIS A 394 -8.41 -15.48 5.15
N ASP A 395 -8.13 -14.44 5.92
CA ASP A 395 -8.88 -14.01 7.10
C ASP A 395 -9.40 -12.56 7.00
N ALA A 396 -9.79 -12.13 5.78
CA ALA A 396 -10.17 -10.77 5.45
C ALA A 396 -11.18 -10.13 6.42
N GLU A 397 -12.17 -10.89 6.87
CA GLU A 397 -13.20 -10.38 7.81
C GLU A 397 -12.58 -9.94 9.14
N GLN A 398 -11.64 -10.71 9.66
CA GLN A 398 -10.95 -10.39 10.90
C GLN A 398 -10.03 -9.17 10.72
N VAL A 399 -9.29 -9.11 9.62
CA VAL A 399 -8.40 -7.99 9.31
C VAL A 399 -9.20 -6.69 9.17
N ILE A 400 -10.32 -6.69 8.44
CA ILE A 400 -11.20 -5.52 8.27
C ILE A 400 -11.75 -5.07 9.63
N LYS A 401 -12.17 -6.01 10.47
CA LYS A 401 -12.70 -5.71 11.80
C LYS A 401 -11.65 -5.08 12.72
N ILE A 402 -10.40 -5.56 12.66
CA ILE A 402 -9.29 -5.04 13.47
C ILE A 402 -8.83 -3.66 12.97
N ALA A 403 -8.83 -3.44 11.66
CA ALA A 403 -8.38 -2.18 11.06
C ALA A 403 -9.26 -0.97 11.45
N VAL A 404 -10.54 -1.20 11.79
CA VAL A 404 -11.51 -0.16 12.20
C VAL A 404 -11.47 1.06 11.26
N TYR A 405 -11.29 0.84 9.96
CA TYR A 405 -11.21 1.92 8.98
C TYR A 405 -12.61 2.36 8.53
N ASP A 406 -12.92 3.63 8.74
CA ASP A 406 -14.16 4.25 8.25
C ASP A 406 -13.87 5.15 7.04
N PRO A 407 -14.22 4.72 5.81
CA PRO A 407 -13.97 5.50 4.60
C PRO A 407 -14.80 6.78 4.49
N GLU A 408 -15.90 6.94 5.26
CA GLU A 408 -16.69 8.17 5.26
C GLU A 408 -16.11 9.23 6.20
N SER A 409 -15.37 8.84 7.22
CA SER A 409 -14.66 9.76 8.12
C SER A 409 -13.29 10.21 7.58
N ASP A 410 -12.81 9.58 6.51
CA ASP A 410 -11.55 9.95 5.84
C ASP A 410 -11.76 11.19 4.96
N LEU A 411 -11.52 12.38 5.53
CA LEU A 411 -11.75 13.65 4.85
C LEU A 411 -10.83 13.89 3.65
N ASP A 412 -9.63 13.32 3.67
CA ASP A 412 -8.65 13.45 2.58
C ASP A 412 -9.03 12.58 1.37
N ASN A 413 -9.83 11.53 1.60
CA ASN A 413 -10.32 10.60 0.60
C ASN A 413 -11.85 10.47 0.65
N THR A 414 -12.55 11.59 0.79
CA THR A 414 -14.01 11.59 0.90
C THR A 414 -14.70 10.98 -0.34
N PRO A 415 -15.68 10.09 -0.15
CA PRO A 415 -16.53 9.60 -1.25
C PRO A 415 -17.66 10.55 -1.62
N ASP A 416 -17.95 11.55 -0.77
CA ASP A 416 -19.06 12.49 -0.96
C ASP A 416 -18.69 13.53 -2.02
N SER A 417 -19.66 13.95 -2.83
CA SER A 417 -19.51 15.00 -3.83
C SER A 417 -20.04 16.34 -3.35
N VAL A 418 -19.64 17.44 -4.00
CA VAL A 418 -20.08 18.79 -3.68
C VAL A 418 -20.88 19.34 -4.86
N PHE A 419 -22.13 19.70 -4.61
CA PHE A 419 -23.05 20.33 -5.57
C PHE A 419 -23.34 21.76 -5.16
N CYS A 420 -23.89 22.57 -6.08
CA CYS A 420 -24.23 23.95 -5.83
C CYS A 420 -25.74 24.20 -5.97
N ALA A 421 -26.33 24.82 -4.97
CA ALA A 421 -27.70 25.35 -5.07
C ALA A 421 -27.74 26.78 -4.51
N HIS A 422 -28.43 27.66 -5.22
CA HIS A 422 -28.61 29.06 -4.81
C HIS A 422 -27.28 29.80 -4.49
N GLY A 423 -26.20 29.43 -5.16
CA GLY A 423 -24.88 30.03 -4.97
C GLY A 423 -24.10 29.50 -3.75
N ALA A 424 -24.54 28.45 -3.11
CA ALA A 424 -23.84 27.78 -2.00
C ALA A 424 -23.53 26.33 -2.34
N GLY A 425 -22.28 25.92 -2.10
CA GLY A 425 -21.87 24.51 -2.20
C GLY A 425 -22.41 23.71 -1.02
N TYR A 426 -22.88 22.50 -1.26
CA TYR A 426 -23.33 21.57 -0.22
C TYR A 426 -22.86 20.15 -0.52
N PRO A 427 -22.52 19.35 0.51
CA PRO A 427 -22.11 17.97 0.31
C PRO A 427 -23.30 17.06 0.02
N VAL A 428 -23.14 16.13 -0.91
CA VAL A 428 -24.08 15.06 -1.21
C VAL A 428 -23.40 13.74 -0.91
N LYS A 429 -24.07 12.91 -0.12
CA LYS A 429 -23.56 11.60 0.28
C LYS A 429 -23.34 10.69 -0.93
N TRP A 430 -22.30 9.88 -0.90
CA TRP A 430 -21.84 9.02 -1.99
C TRP A 430 -22.95 8.19 -2.63
N TYR A 431 -23.87 7.63 -1.84
CA TYR A 431 -25.00 6.80 -2.32
C TYR A 431 -26.14 7.61 -2.96
N LYS A 432 -26.11 8.95 -2.82
CA LYS A 432 -27.08 9.86 -3.48
C LYS A 432 -26.48 10.61 -4.67
N VAL A 433 -25.17 10.57 -4.84
CA VAL A 433 -24.48 11.27 -5.95
C VAL A 433 -25.10 10.94 -7.31
N PRO A 434 -25.49 9.68 -7.62
CA PRO A 434 -26.13 9.36 -8.90
C PRO A 434 -27.42 10.11 -9.20
N GLU A 435 -28.20 10.50 -8.17
CA GLU A 435 -29.44 11.24 -8.34
C GLU A 435 -29.23 12.71 -8.71
N PHE A 436 -28.06 13.26 -8.34
CA PHE A 436 -27.71 14.66 -8.53
C PHE A 436 -26.75 14.88 -9.70
N ALA A 437 -26.17 13.83 -10.27
CA ALA A 437 -25.22 13.92 -11.37
C ALA A 437 -25.81 14.64 -12.58
N HIS A 438 -25.01 15.45 -13.25
CA HIS A 438 -25.41 16.20 -14.43
C HIS A 438 -25.21 15.42 -15.74
N LEU A 439 -24.52 14.31 -15.68
CA LEU A 439 -24.30 13.38 -16.79
C LEU A 439 -24.93 12.03 -16.47
N ASP A 440 -25.50 11.41 -17.50
CA ASP A 440 -25.99 10.03 -17.41
C ASP A 440 -24.80 9.05 -17.36
N TYR A 441 -25.01 7.88 -16.76
CA TYR A 441 -24.05 6.78 -16.82
C TYR A 441 -23.66 6.45 -18.26
N ALA A 442 -22.36 6.37 -18.52
CA ALA A 442 -21.82 6.10 -19.85
C ALA A 442 -22.19 4.70 -20.34
N THR A 443 -22.28 3.74 -19.41
CA THR A 443 -22.73 2.37 -19.69
C THR A 443 -24.14 2.27 -20.24
N THR A 444 -24.97 3.35 -20.12
CA THR A 444 -26.31 3.40 -20.74
C THR A 444 -26.26 3.69 -22.25
N LYS A 445 -25.23 4.37 -22.74
CA LYS A 445 -25.14 4.80 -24.16
C LYS A 445 -24.63 3.68 -25.07
N SER A 446 -23.96 2.65 -24.55
CA SER A 446 -23.43 1.53 -25.34
C SER A 446 -24.46 0.41 -25.63
N ALA A 447 -25.65 0.46 -25.05
CA ALA A 447 -26.70 -0.56 -25.19
C ALA A 447 -27.89 -0.09 -26.08
N ALA A 448 -27.81 1.08 -26.70
CA ALA A 448 -28.73 1.63 -27.69
C ALA A 448 -28.01 1.77 -29.03
#